data_680cee459c5c0d813fcd66d0b36eaaf5
#
_entry.id   680cee459c5c0d813fcd66d0b36eaaf5
#
_cell.length_a   1.000
_cell.length_b   1.000
_cell.length_c   1.000
_cell.angle_alpha   90.00
_cell.angle_beta   90.00
_cell.angle_gamma   90.00
#
_symmetry.space_group_name_H-M   'P 1'
#
loop_
_entity.id
_entity.type
_entity.pdbx_description
1 polymer ?
#
loop_
_entity_poly.entity_id
_entity_poly.type
_entity_poly.pdbx_seq_one_letter_code
_entity_poly.pdbx_strand_id
1 'polypeptide(L)'
;KTQQQSQNNSNHQKILIVEDNDELREYLRRTLSEQYNIQVCSNGKEALTIVKEYMPNLVISDIMMPEMRGDELCHILKNDIETSHIPIILLTALNTDKNIIEGLQSGADEYIVKPFNIGILRANIANLLTNRALLRHKYTSLDLNDEKNNTDCINCSNDLDWKFIATVKKSVEDNMDNPSFNVDVLCNLLNMSRTSFYNKIKALTDQ
;
A
#
# COMPACT_ATOMS: atom_id res chain seq x y z
N LYS A 1 0.52 -36.89 27.34
CA LYS A 1 0.18 -36.39 25.97
C LYS A 1 0.09 -34.88 26.09
N THR A 2 1.21 -34.25 25.88
CA THR A 2 1.43 -32.81 26.00
C THR A 2 1.01 -32.21 24.65
N GLN A 3 -0.07 -31.43 24.62
CA GLN A 3 -0.46 -30.63 23.44
C GLN A 3 0.52 -29.46 23.34
N GLN A 4 1.40 -29.52 22.36
CA GLN A 4 2.15 -28.35 21.91
C GLN A 4 1.17 -27.40 21.21
N GLN A 5 0.74 -26.37 21.93
CA GLN A 5 0.17 -25.19 21.31
C GLN A 5 1.30 -24.46 20.57
N SER A 6 1.37 -24.70 19.28
CA SER A 6 2.16 -23.90 18.35
C SER A 6 1.64 -22.46 18.41
N GLN A 7 2.39 -21.59 19.06
CA GLN A 7 2.22 -20.14 18.90
C GLN A 7 2.64 -19.76 17.48
N ASN A 8 1.71 -19.92 16.53
CA ASN A 8 1.80 -19.26 15.25
C ASN A 8 1.49 -17.77 15.48
N ASN A 9 2.50 -16.98 15.83
CA ASN A 9 2.50 -15.56 15.54
C ASN A 9 2.64 -15.39 14.02
N SER A 10 1.61 -15.79 13.29
CA SER A 10 1.45 -15.48 11.90
C SER A 10 1.26 -13.96 11.81
N ASN A 11 2.26 -13.29 11.26
CA ASN A 11 2.23 -11.87 10.94
C ASN A 11 1.22 -11.68 9.78
N HIS A 12 -0.09 -11.79 10.11
CA HIS A 12 -1.17 -11.67 9.13
C HIS A 12 -1.10 -10.28 8.51
N GLN A 13 -1.07 -10.22 7.19
CA GLN A 13 -1.04 -8.96 6.47
C GLN A 13 -2.30 -8.16 6.78
N LYS A 14 -2.13 -6.85 6.97
CA LYS A 14 -3.17 -5.91 7.36
C LYS A 14 -3.91 -5.41 6.12
N ILE A 15 -5.23 -5.50 6.12
CA ILE A 15 -6.06 -4.96 5.04
C ILE A 15 -7.07 -3.99 5.63
N LEU A 16 -7.21 -2.83 5.01
CA LEU A 16 -8.29 -1.89 5.30
C LEU A 16 -9.38 -2.04 4.25
N ILE A 17 -10.63 -2.21 4.70
CA ILE A 17 -11.83 -2.25 3.85
C ILE A 17 -12.63 -0.98 4.11
N VAL A 18 -12.93 -0.25 3.03
CA VAL A 18 -13.71 0.98 3.04
C VAL A 18 -14.96 0.76 2.19
N GLU A 19 -16.11 0.65 2.85
CA GLU A 19 -17.40 0.30 2.22
C GLU A 19 -18.52 0.90 3.06
N ASP A 20 -19.42 1.66 2.45
CA ASP A 20 -20.54 2.30 3.16
C ASP A 20 -21.70 1.34 3.44
N ASN A 21 -21.86 0.31 2.62
CA ASN A 21 -22.87 -0.72 2.85
C ASN A 21 -22.47 -1.67 3.98
N ASP A 22 -23.21 -1.63 5.10
CA ASP A 22 -22.93 -2.41 6.31
C ASP A 22 -22.91 -3.93 6.06
N GLU A 23 -23.82 -4.45 5.22
CA GLU A 23 -23.93 -5.88 4.94
C GLU A 23 -22.72 -6.36 4.13
N LEU A 24 -22.34 -5.62 3.08
CA LEU A 24 -21.19 -5.96 2.25
C LEU A 24 -19.89 -5.80 3.03
N ARG A 25 -19.75 -4.72 3.83
CA ARG A 25 -18.61 -4.50 4.68
C ARG A 25 -18.38 -5.64 5.67
N GLU A 26 -19.44 -6.08 6.34
CA GLU A 26 -19.38 -7.19 7.30
C GLU A 26 -19.13 -8.53 6.60
N TYR A 27 -19.72 -8.76 5.43
CA TYR A 27 -19.45 -9.95 4.61
C TYR A 27 -17.97 -10.04 4.22
N LEU A 28 -17.40 -8.95 3.70
CA LEU A 28 -15.99 -8.89 3.33
C LEU A 28 -15.08 -9.10 4.55
N ARG A 29 -15.39 -8.42 5.66
CA ARG A 29 -14.65 -8.56 6.91
C ARG A 29 -14.60 -10.02 7.36
N ARG A 30 -15.73 -10.70 7.46
CA ARG A 30 -15.81 -12.12 7.89
C ARG A 30 -15.04 -13.03 6.95
N THR A 31 -15.25 -12.85 5.65
CA THR A 31 -14.68 -13.73 4.63
C THR A 31 -13.16 -13.61 4.53
N LEU A 32 -12.61 -12.42 4.74
CA LEU A 32 -11.17 -12.17 4.61
C LEU A 32 -10.40 -12.32 5.95
N SER A 33 -11.10 -12.24 7.10
CA SER A 33 -10.47 -12.37 8.42
C SER A 33 -9.84 -13.74 8.70
N GLU A 34 -10.18 -14.76 7.91
CA GLU A 34 -9.55 -16.08 8.01
C GLU A 34 -8.05 -16.05 7.64
N GLN A 35 -7.65 -15.12 6.78
CA GLN A 35 -6.30 -15.07 6.21
C GLN A 35 -5.57 -13.75 6.50
N TYR A 36 -6.30 -12.68 6.80
CA TYR A 36 -5.77 -11.33 6.95
C TYR A 36 -6.23 -10.67 8.25
N ASN A 37 -5.45 -9.70 8.72
CA ASN A 37 -5.90 -8.81 9.79
C ASN A 37 -6.72 -7.67 9.17
N ILE A 38 -8.02 -7.63 9.46
CA ILE A 38 -8.96 -6.74 8.78
C ILE A 38 -9.38 -5.60 9.70
N GLN A 39 -9.22 -4.37 9.23
CA GLN A 39 -9.88 -3.19 9.75
C GLN A 39 -10.88 -2.67 8.73
N VAL A 40 -11.98 -2.07 9.19
CA VAL A 40 -13.06 -1.60 8.34
C VAL A 40 -13.45 -0.18 8.69
N CYS A 41 -13.93 0.59 7.72
CA CYS A 41 -14.58 1.88 7.91
C CYS A 41 -15.63 2.13 6.83
N SER A 42 -16.42 3.18 6.99
CA SER A 42 -17.62 3.43 6.19
C SER A 42 -17.45 4.48 5.08
N ASN A 43 -16.37 5.24 5.09
CA ASN A 43 -16.11 6.30 4.11
C ASN A 43 -14.62 6.61 3.97
N GLY A 44 -14.27 7.33 2.87
CA GLY A 44 -12.88 7.66 2.58
C GLY A 44 -12.23 8.60 3.59
N LYS A 45 -13.00 9.45 4.28
CA LYS A 45 -12.47 10.40 5.26
C LYS A 45 -12.00 9.70 6.53
N GLU A 46 -12.76 8.72 7.01
CA GLU A 46 -12.33 7.85 8.11
C GLU A 46 -11.09 7.03 7.70
N ALA A 47 -11.09 6.52 6.46
CA ALA A 47 -9.99 5.74 5.91
C ALA A 47 -8.66 6.50 5.96
N LEU A 48 -8.62 7.80 5.62
CA LEU A 48 -7.41 8.62 5.69
C LEU A 48 -6.79 8.66 7.09
N THR A 49 -7.62 8.72 8.12
CA THR A 49 -7.14 8.69 9.50
C THR A 49 -6.60 7.31 9.87
N ILE A 50 -7.38 6.27 9.54
CA ILE A 50 -7.02 4.88 9.85
C ILE A 50 -5.75 4.44 9.13
N VAL A 51 -5.56 4.82 7.86
CA VAL A 51 -4.36 4.45 7.09
C VAL A 51 -3.09 4.90 7.79
N LYS A 52 -3.06 6.12 8.33
CA LYS A 52 -1.88 6.68 9.02
C LYS A 52 -1.51 5.95 10.32
N GLU A 53 -2.52 5.46 11.04
CA GLU A 53 -2.33 4.76 12.31
C GLU A 53 -2.11 3.26 12.12
N TYR A 54 -2.96 2.65 11.28
CA TYR A 54 -2.99 1.21 11.08
C TYR A 54 -1.90 0.72 10.13
N MET A 55 -1.48 1.56 9.16
CA MET A 55 -0.50 1.23 8.11
C MET A 55 -0.83 -0.10 7.43
N PRO A 56 -1.92 -0.17 6.66
CA PRO A 56 -2.34 -1.40 6.00
C PRO A 56 -1.38 -1.81 4.88
N ASN A 57 -1.29 -3.10 4.60
CA ASN A 57 -0.54 -3.64 3.47
C ASN A 57 -1.32 -3.56 2.14
N LEU A 58 -2.65 -3.37 2.22
CA LEU A 58 -3.53 -3.21 1.08
C LEU A 58 -4.83 -2.51 1.53
N VAL A 59 -5.39 -1.67 0.65
CA VAL A 59 -6.71 -1.04 0.83
C VAL A 59 -7.68 -1.58 -0.21
N ILE A 60 -8.91 -1.93 0.22
CA ILE A 60 -10.04 -2.25 -0.65
C ILE A 60 -11.09 -1.17 -0.41
N SER A 61 -11.48 -0.43 -1.43
CA SER A 61 -12.43 0.68 -1.27
C SER A 61 -13.55 0.61 -2.32
N ASP A 62 -14.80 0.81 -1.87
CA ASP A 62 -15.85 1.19 -2.81
C ASP A 62 -15.53 2.57 -3.40
N ILE A 63 -15.95 2.80 -4.65
CA ILE A 63 -15.84 4.12 -5.29
C ILE A 63 -16.93 5.05 -4.80
N MET A 64 -18.18 4.56 -4.69
CA MET A 64 -19.35 5.38 -4.44
C MET A 64 -19.72 5.40 -2.96
N MET A 65 -19.08 6.28 -2.20
CA MET A 65 -19.32 6.43 -0.76
C MET A 65 -19.65 7.88 -0.39
N PRO A 66 -20.38 8.09 0.72
CA PRO A 66 -20.61 9.44 1.26
C PRO A 66 -19.32 10.09 1.77
N GLU A 67 -19.33 11.40 1.94
CA GLU A 67 -18.26 12.28 2.44
C GLU A 67 -17.03 12.34 1.55
N MET A 68 -16.42 11.21 1.19
CA MET A 68 -15.26 11.10 0.32
C MET A 68 -15.35 9.82 -0.51
N ARG A 69 -15.26 9.96 -1.81
CA ARG A 69 -15.28 8.84 -2.77
C ARG A 69 -14.00 8.03 -2.70
N GLY A 70 -14.07 6.73 -3.12
CA GLY A 70 -12.91 5.85 -3.12
C GLY A 70 -11.84 6.21 -4.14
N ASP A 71 -12.22 6.78 -5.28
CA ASP A 71 -11.26 7.29 -6.28
C ASP A 71 -10.51 8.54 -5.78
N GLU A 72 -11.18 9.43 -5.04
CA GLU A 72 -10.56 10.57 -4.38
C GLU A 72 -9.59 10.11 -3.26
N LEU A 73 -10.03 9.15 -2.43
CA LEU A 73 -9.18 8.51 -1.42
C LEU A 73 -7.93 7.90 -2.07
N CYS A 74 -8.11 7.15 -3.17
CA CYS A 74 -7.02 6.55 -3.91
C CYS A 74 -6.03 7.60 -4.40
N HIS A 75 -6.51 8.67 -5.02
CA HIS A 75 -5.68 9.76 -5.50
C HIS A 75 -4.85 10.39 -4.38
N ILE A 76 -5.46 10.66 -3.22
CA ILE A 76 -4.75 11.23 -2.06
C ILE A 76 -3.65 10.27 -1.57
N LEU A 77 -3.97 8.98 -1.38
CA LEU A 77 -3.02 7.99 -0.87
C LEU A 77 -1.86 7.74 -1.83
N LYS A 78 -2.12 7.75 -3.14
CA LYS A 78 -1.09 7.51 -4.17
C LYS A 78 -0.16 8.70 -4.37
N ASN A 79 -0.60 9.92 -4.03
CA ASN A 79 0.21 11.14 -4.13
C ASN A 79 0.90 11.52 -2.80
N ASP A 80 0.59 10.85 -1.71
CA ASP A 80 1.27 11.04 -0.43
C ASP A 80 2.48 10.10 -0.34
N ILE A 81 3.67 10.66 -0.10
CA ILE A 81 4.92 9.91 -0.01
C ILE A 81 4.88 8.83 1.08
N GLU A 82 4.12 9.02 2.14
CA GLU A 82 4.01 8.06 3.25
C GLU A 82 3.17 6.84 2.89
N THR A 83 2.18 6.99 1.98
CA THR A 83 1.18 5.96 1.68
C THR A 83 1.19 5.48 0.23
N SER A 84 1.93 6.15 -0.66
CA SER A 84 1.99 5.85 -2.09
C SER A 84 2.31 4.38 -2.42
N HIS A 85 3.05 3.72 -1.54
CA HIS A 85 3.42 2.32 -1.67
C HIS A 85 2.27 1.34 -1.41
N ILE A 86 1.16 1.76 -0.80
CA ILE A 86 0.05 0.87 -0.43
C ILE A 86 -0.76 0.53 -1.68
N PRO A 87 -0.91 -0.77 -2.05
CA PRO A 87 -1.77 -1.15 -3.15
C PRO A 87 -3.24 -0.93 -2.80
N ILE A 88 -4.01 -0.49 -3.81
CA ILE A 88 -5.41 -0.14 -3.67
C ILE A 88 -6.25 -0.89 -4.71
N ILE A 89 -7.26 -1.62 -4.25
CA ILE A 89 -8.30 -2.23 -5.06
C ILE A 89 -9.55 -1.36 -4.97
N LEU A 90 -10.07 -0.89 -6.10
CA LEU A 90 -11.34 -0.18 -6.15
C LEU A 90 -12.47 -1.12 -6.57
N LEU A 91 -13.54 -1.14 -5.77
CA LEU A 91 -14.78 -1.84 -6.08
C LEU A 91 -15.73 -0.85 -6.77
N THR A 92 -16.26 -1.21 -7.93
CA THR A 92 -17.09 -0.30 -8.74
C THR A 92 -18.38 -0.96 -9.20
N ALA A 93 -19.50 -0.24 -9.13
CA ALA A 93 -20.75 -0.64 -9.74
C ALA A 93 -20.86 -0.23 -11.22
N LEU A 94 -19.85 0.47 -11.77
CA LEU A 94 -19.94 1.20 -13.01
C LEU A 94 -19.47 0.37 -14.20
N ASN A 95 -20.39 0.02 -15.08
CA ASN A 95 -20.17 -0.73 -16.33
C ASN A 95 -19.98 0.18 -17.56
N THR A 96 -19.77 1.49 -17.40
CA THR A 96 -19.60 2.42 -18.53
C THR A 96 -18.15 2.77 -18.78
N ASP A 97 -17.73 2.71 -20.05
CA ASP A 97 -16.34 2.96 -20.48
C ASP A 97 -15.74 4.29 -19.96
N LYS A 98 -16.57 5.32 -19.78
CA LYS A 98 -16.13 6.62 -19.22
C LYS A 98 -15.65 6.51 -17.78
N ASN A 99 -16.35 5.73 -16.96
CA ASN A 99 -16.03 5.61 -15.54
C ASN A 99 -14.82 4.68 -15.29
N ILE A 100 -14.57 3.73 -16.21
CA ILE A 100 -13.35 2.92 -16.21
C ILE A 100 -12.14 3.80 -16.53
N ILE A 101 -12.27 4.73 -17.48
CA ILE A 101 -11.19 5.63 -17.86
C ILE A 101 -10.87 6.64 -16.75
N GLU A 102 -11.90 7.22 -16.10
CA GLU A 102 -11.71 8.11 -14.94
C GLU A 102 -11.11 7.36 -13.75
N GLY A 103 -11.53 6.12 -13.54
CA GLY A 103 -10.95 5.24 -12.53
C GLY A 103 -9.47 4.93 -12.80
N LEU A 104 -9.09 4.56 -14.02
CA LEU A 104 -7.69 4.32 -14.42
C LEU A 104 -6.78 5.52 -14.15
N GLN A 105 -7.33 6.74 -14.16
CA GLN A 105 -6.58 7.97 -13.84
C GLN A 105 -6.38 8.18 -12.32
N SER A 106 -7.12 7.48 -11.45
CA SER A 106 -6.95 7.59 -9.99
C SER A 106 -5.68 6.93 -9.45
N GLY A 107 -5.01 6.10 -10.28
CA GLY A 107 -3.78 5.41 -9.93
C GLY A 107 -3.99 4.15 -9.07
N ALA A 108 -5.19 3.58 -9.02
CA ALA A 108 -5.45 2.31 -8.35
C ALA A 108 -4.71 1.15 -9.02
N ASP A 109 -4.31 0.17 -8.22
CA ASP A 109 -3.57 -1.01 -8.71
C ASP A 109 -4.50 -2.05 -9.33
N GLU A 110 -5.79 -2.07 -8.95
CA GLU A 110 -6.78 -3.01 -9.48
C GLU A 110 -8.20 -2.44 -9.38
N TYR A 111 -9.06 -2.84 -10.34
CA TYR A 111 -10.48 -2.49 -10.39
C TYR A 111 -11.32 -3.76 -10.45
N ILE A 112 -12.34 -3.87 -9.59
CA ILE A 112 -13.25 -5.00 -9.56
C ILE A 112 -14.68 -4.52 -9.67
N VAL A 113 -15.38 -4.97 -10.70
CA VAL A 113 -16.77 -4.60 -10.94
C VAL A 113 -17.72 -5.39 -10.04
N LYS A 114 -18.65 -4.72 -9.37
CA LYS A 114 -19.76 -5.30 -8.60
C LYS A 114 -20.89 -5.72 -9.57
N PRO A 115 -21.51 -6.91 -9.43
CA PRO A 115 -21.21 -7.93 -8.43
C PRO A 115 -19.96 -8.75 -8.78
N PHE A 116 -19.14 -9.07 -7.80
CA PHE A 116 -17.89 -9.82 -7.98
C PHE A 116 -17.87 -11.18 -7.30
N ASN A 117 -17.01 -12.05 -7.79
CA ASN A 117 -16.72 -13.32 -7.16
C ASN A 117 -15.65 -13.13 -6.08
N ILE A 118 -15.90 -13.59 -4.87
CA ILE A 118 -14.97 -13.49 -3.74
C ILE A 118 -13.63 -14.20 -4.00
N GLY A 119 -13.64 -15.28 -4.80
CA GLY A 119 -12.44 -15.98 -5.21
C GLY A 119 -11.52 -15.12 -6.10
N ILE A 120 -12.13 -14.31 -6.99
CA ILE A 120 -11.38 -13.34 -7.82
C ILE A 120 -10.79 -12.25 -6.94
N LEU A 121 -11.56 -11.71 -5.99
CA LEU A 121 -11.05 -10.71 -5.05
C LEU A 121 -9.87 -11.26 -4.23
N ARG A 122 -9.98 -12.48 -3.68
CA ARG A 122 -8.88 -13.15 -2.96
C ARG A 122 -7.64 -13.34 -3.83
N ALA A 123 -7.80 -13.74 -5.09
CA ALA A 123 -6.69 -13.91 -6.02
C ALA A 123 -5.97 -12.57 -6.30
N ASN A 124 -6.72 -11.49 -6.52
CA ASN A 124 -6.14 -10.15 -6.74
C ASN A 124 -5.41 -9.64 -5.51
N ILE A 125 -5.99 -9.80 -4.31
CA ILE A 125 -5.31 -9.48 -3.05
C ILE A 125 -3.97 -10.21 -2.95
N ALA A 126 -3.98 -11.53 -3.13
CA ALA A 126 -2.78 -12.36 -3.03
C ALA A 126 -1.72 -11.95 -4.06
N ASN A 127 -2.11 -11.66 -5.30
CA ASN A 127 -1.21 -11.22 -6.37
C ASN A 127 -0.57 -9.87 -6.04
N LEU A 128 -1.35 -8.87 -5.60
CA LEU A 128 -0.84 -7.54 -5.26
C LEU A 128 0.14 -7.62 -4.08
N LEU A 129 -0.20 -8.38 -3.05
CA LEU A 129 0.67 -8.57 -1.88
C LEU A 129 1.97 -9.31 -2.23
N THR A 130 1.89 -10.34 -3.10
CA THR A 130 3.06 -11.09 -3.57
C THR A 130 3.96 -10.24 -4.47
N ASN A 131 3.39 -9.51 -5.42
CA ASN A 131 4.14 -8.60 -6.29
C ASN A 131 4.88 -7.54 -5.46
N ARG A 132 4.25 -7.05 -4.41
CA ARG A 132 4.87 -6.12 -3.47
C ARG A 132 6.06 -6.75 -2.75
N ALA A 133 5.94 -8.00 -2.28
CA ALA A 133 7.04 -8.73 -1.64
C ALA A 133 8.22 -8.94 -2.61
N LEU A 134 7.95 -9.25 -3.87
CA LEU A 134 8.97 -9.39 -4.91
C LEU A 134 9.68 -8.06 -5.22
N LEU A 135 8.95 -6.94 -5.25
CA LEU A 135 9.54 -5.62 -5.44
C LEU A 135 10.45 -5.23 -4.27
N ARG A 136 10.03 -5.51 -3.02
CA ARG A 136 10.89 -5.32 -1.83
C ARG A 136 12.21 -6.08 -1.95
N HIS A 137 12.17 -7.32 -2.37
CA HIS A 137 13.39 -8.14 -2.58
C HIS A 137 14.31 -7.53 -3.63
N LYS A 138 13.76 -6.94 -4.70
CA LYS A 138 14.55 -6.23 -5.71
C LYS A 138 15.19 -4.96 -5.15
N TYR A 139 14.48 -4.17 -4.36
CA TYR A 139 15.06 -2.96 -3.73
C TYR A 139 16.18 -3.29 -2.75
N THR A 140 16.13 -4.45 -2.10
CA THR A 140 17.17 -4.89 -1.14
C THR A 140 18.40 -5.47 -1.85
N SER A 141 18.24 -6.06 -3.05
CA SER A 141 19.31 -6.71 -3.81
C SER A 141 19.93 -5.84 -4.91
N LEU A 142 19.49 -4.61 -5.09
CA LEU A 142 20.06 -3.70 -6.08
C LEU A 142 21.47 -3.28 -5.66
N ASP A 143 22.47 -3.93 -6.24
CA ASP A 143 23.76 -3.31 -6.52
C ASP A 143 23.51 -2.12 -7.45
N LEU A 144 23.49 -0.92 -6.86
CA LEU A 144 23.04 0.33 -7.47
C LEU A 144 24.02 0.88 -8.52
N ASN A 145 24.93 0.06 -9.04
CA ASN A 145 25.90 0.42 -10.07
C ASN A 145 25.43 0.18 -11.52
N ASP A 146 24.25 -0.42 -11.73
CA ASP A 146 23.70 -0.65 -13.05
C ASP A 146 22.66 0.42 -13.45
N GLU A 147 23.11 1.65 -13.69
CA GLU A 147 22.27 2.71 -14.28
C GLU A 147 21.77 2.41 -15.71
N LYS A 148 22.30 1.39 -16.37
CA LYS A 148 22.03 1.14 -17.81
C LYS A 148 20.98 0.09 -18.14
N ASN A 149 20.52 -0.73 -17.17
CA ASN A 149 19.55 -1.80 -17.44
C ASN A 149 18.18 -1.57 -16.81
N ASN A 150 17.88 -0.40 -16.26
CA ASN A 150 16.68 -0.15 -15.45
C ASN A 150 15.44 0.36 -16.20
N THR A 151 15.51 0.53 -17.52
CA THR A 151 14.37 1.09 -18.26
C THR A 151 13.29 0.07 -18.65
N ASP A 152 13.57 -1.25 -18.64
CA ASP A 152 12.63 -2.24 -19.19
C ASP A 152 11.99 -3.20 -18.18
N CYS A 153 12.34 -3.13 -16.89
CA CYS A 153 11.87 -4.13 -15.91
C CYS A 153 11.05 -3.58 -14.74
N ILE A 154 10.77 -2.29 -14.68
CA ILE A 154 10.11 -1.68 -13.53
C ILE A 154 8.76 -1.11 -13.97
N ASN A 155 7.73 -1.94 -13.97
CA ASN A 155 6.40 -1.48 -13.62
C ASN A 155 6.44 -1.11 -12.12
N CYS A 156 7.19 -0.07 -11.79
CA CYS A 156 7.08 0.59 -10.50
C CYS A 156 5.71 1.23 -10.49
N SER A 157 4.82 0.69 -9.71
CA SER A 157 3.47 1.23 -9.54
C SER A 157 3.48 2.67 -9.02
N ASN A 158 4.66 3.23 -8.67
CA ASN A 158 4.75 4.62 -8.26
C ASN A 158 6.16 5.20 -8.38
N ASP A 159 6.31 6.21 -9.25
CA ASP A 159 7.52 7.05 -9.38
C ASP A 159 7.97 7.67 -8.05
N LEU A 160 7.06 7.88 -7.10
CA LEU A 160 7.35 8.47 -5.80
C LEU A 160 8.19 7.54 -4.92
N ASP A 161 7.95 6.23 -4.96
CA ASP A 161 8.69 5.25 -4.16
C ASP A 161 10.16 5.18 -4.64
N TRP A 162 10.35 5.17 -5.96
CA TRP A 162 11.69 5.19 -6.55
C TRP A 162 12.43 6.49 -6.23
N LYS A 163 11.78 7.64 -6.42
CA LYS A 163 12.37 8.95 -6.09
C LYS A 163 12.72 9.04 -4.62
N PHE A 164 11.89 8.49 -3.73
CA PHE A 164 12.18 8.46 -2.30
C PHE A 164 13.46 7.66 -2.00
N ILE A 165 13.58 6.42 -2.49
CA ILE A 165 14.77 5.59 -2.28
C ILE A 165 16.03 6.26 -2.86
N ALA A 166 15.95 6.81 -4.08
CA ALA A 166 17.05 7.52 -4.72
C ALA A 166 17.50 8.75 -3.90
N THR A 167 16.54 9.50 -3.35
CA THR A 167 16.82 10.67 -2.50
C THR A 167 17.49 10.26 -1.19
N VAL A 168 16.98 9.21 -0.53
CA VAL A 168 17.57 8.65 0.70
C VAL A 168 19.03 8.25 0.44
N LYS A 169 19.26 7.45 -0.62
CA LYS A 169 20.60 6.98 -0.99
C LYS A 169 21.55 8.16 -1.22
N LYS A 170 21.16 9.09 -2.08
CA LYS A 170 21.96 10.27 -2.38
C LYS A 170 22.27 11.09 -1.13
N SER A 171 21.28 11.31 -0.26
CA SER A 171 21.50 12.06 0.99
C SER A 171 22.50 11.38 1.92
N VAL A 172 22.49 10.04 1.96
CA VAL A 172 23.50 9.27 2.73
C VAL A 172 24.87 9.37 2.10
N GLU A 173 24.98 9.14 0.79
CA GLU A 173 26.25 9.24 0.04
C GLU A 173 26.92 10.62 0.16
N ASP A 174 26.13 11.70 -0.01
CA ASP A 174 26.61 13.09 0.08
C ASP A 174 27.07 13.46 1.50
N ASN A 175 26.72 12.70 2.53
CA ASN A 175 27.03 12.97 3.93
C ASN A 175 27.82 11.86 4.63
N MET A 176 28.42 10.90 3.90
CA MET A 176 29.15 9.78 4.50
C MET A 176 30.35 10.25 5.37
N ASP A 177 30.98 11.36 5.02
CA ASP A 177 32.13 11.94 5.75
C ASP A 177 31.71 12.89 6.88
N ASN A 178 30.41 13.13 7.07
CA ASN A 178 29.91 14.05 8.07
C ASN A 178 29.55 13.31 9.39
N PRO A 179 30.34 13.42 10.46
CA PRO A 179 30.08 12.72 11.71
C PRO A 179 28.81 13.20 12.44
N SER A 180 28.26 14.34 12.05
CA SER A 180 27.00 14.86 12.61
C SER A 180 25.75 14.38 11.84
N PHE A 181 25.94 13.69 10.71
CA PHE A 181 24.83 13.15 9.93
C PHE A 181 24.23 11.95 10.64
N ASN A 182 22.94 12.01 10.91
CA ASN A 182 22.19 10.96 11.57
C ASN A 182 20.76 10.88 11.01
N VAL A 183 19.98 9.90 11.50
CA VAL A 183 18.60 9.67 11.02
C VAL A 183 17.70 10.89 11.20
N ASP A 184 17.90 11.69 12.27
CA ASP A 184 17.09 12.87 12.51
C ASP A 184 17.35 13.97 11.47
N VAL A 185 18.63 14.15 11.09
CA VAL A 185 19.02 15.06 10.00
C VAL A 185 18.42 14.60 8.67
N LEU A 186 18.49 13.30 8.39
CA LEU A 186 17.91 12.72 7.17
C LEU A 186 16.38 12.90 7.14
N CYS A 187 15.68 12.61 8.24
CA CYS A 187 14.23 12.82 8.35
C CYS A 187 13.84 14.29 8.11
N ASN A 188 14.61 15.23 8.66
CA ASN A 188 14.40 16.67 8.43
C ASN A 188 14.60 17.06 6.96
N LEU A 189 15.63 16.52 6.28
CA LEU A 189 15.84 16.74 4.84
C LEU A 189 14.68 16.22 3.98
N LEU A 190 14.06 15.11 4.40
CA LEU A 190 12.94 14.49 3.70
C LEU A 190 11.58 15.09 4.12
N ASN A 191 11.53 16.03 5.07
CA ASN A 191 10.31 16.56 5.67
C ASN A 191 9.38 15.48 6.22
N MET A 192 9.93 14.43 6.82
CA MET A 192 9.19 13.29 7.35
C MET A 192 9.44 13.12 8.85
N SER A 193 8.44 12.57 9.57
CA SER A 193 8.67 12.12 10.93
C SER A 193 9.57 10.88 10.93
N ARG A 194 10.29 10.64 12.02
CA ARG A 194 11.11 9.44 12.18
C ARG A 194 10.29 8.15 12.04
N THR A 195 9.08 8.14 12.59
CA THR A 195 8.15 7.01 12.50
C THR A 195 7.71 6.77 11.05
N SER A 196 7.31 7.83 10.33
CA SER A 196 6.92 7.73 8.91
C SER A 196 8.07 7.24 8.05
N PHE A 197 9.29 7.75 8.29
CA PHE A 197 10.49 7.31 7.59
C PHE A 197 10.75 5.81 7.78
N TYR A 198 10.77 5.31 9.02
CA TYR A 198 10.99 3.89 9.30
C TYR A 198 9.88 3.01 8.71
N ASN A 199 8.62 3.42 8.83
CA ASN A 199 7.50 2.70 8.25
C ASN A 199 7.63 2.61 6.72
N LYS A 200 7.99 3.71 6.06
CA LYS A 200 8.19 3.76 4.61
C LYS A 200 9.36 2.90 4.17
N ILE A 201 10.53 3.02 4.81
CA ILE A 201 11.70 2.18 4.51
C ILE A 201 11.34 0.71 4.70
N LYS A 202 10.77 0.34 5.84
CA LYS A 202 10.35 -1.03 6.11
C LYS A 202 9.36 -1.55 5.07
N ALA A 203 8.40 -0.71 4.64
CA ALA A 203 7.43 -1.08 3.61
C ALA A 203 8.08 -1.31 2.24
N LEU A 204 9.20 -0.64 1.94
CA LEU A 204 9.88 -0.75 0.65
C LEU A 204 11.01 -1.78 0.64
N THR A 205 11.70 -2.03 1.79
CA THR A 205 12.92 -2.85 1.85
C THR A 205 12.79 -4.11 2.72
N ASP A 206 11.72 -4.22 3.52
CA ASP A 206 11.50 -5.32 4.48
C ASP A 206 12.55 -5.42 5.61
N GLN A 207 13.29 -4.33 5.88
CA GLN A 207 14.31 -4.22 6.94
C GLN A 207 13.82 -3.37 8.11
#